data_0c8ad9de682d460ff441f4966b4c0b99
#
_entry.id   0c8ad9de682d460ff441f4966b4c0b99
#
_cell.length_a   1.000
_cell.length_b   1.000
_cell.length_c   1.000
_cell.angle_alpha   90.00
_cell.angle_beta   90.00
_cell.angle_gamma   90.00
#
_symmetry.space_group_name_H-M   'P 1'
#
loop_
_entity.id
_entity.type
_entity.pdbx_description
1 polymer ?
#
loop_
_entity_poly.entity_id
_entity_poly.type
_entity_poly.pdbx_seq_one_letter_code
_entity_poly.pdbx_strand_id
1 'polypeptide(L)'
;MTTLTLRLEAYGKAAKQAIANAQTLADDRKHAEVEPLHLMYELVESQEGAAEAFRRAGVDPTDVLVEAELLLRQQRTTKEGKSFLSPRMLDLLGRAEGEAARDGGVPVAVKHLLQACAQETSGGVKDVLRQCGLSAPVLRATIEGATVGEDDTPKKKGGKEVGDPIEEFGRDLTRLAAQGKFDPTVGRDAELRRMLQVLARRRENNPLLVGEPGIGRTATVQALAQRIAVGDVPKMLIGKRLVALDMGALVAGASLRGQLEERTRAILDAVRDSAGEIILFLPDFEALVDKAAGAGQLIAAALQRGELRAIGVATPDAMRKAMDESAILMRRFVAIPVEAPTLDEAVAVLRGVVGRFEIDHGVRISDPALVA
;
A
#
# COMPACT_ATOMS: atom_id res chain seq x y z
N MET A 1 41.76 -15.79 -16.23
CA MET A 1 40.89 -14.64 -15.88
C MET A 1 39.51 -14.93 -16.45
N THR A 2 38.64 -15.50 -15.65
CA THR A 2 37.26 -15.82 -16.08
C THR A 2 36.44 -14.56 -15.92
N THR A 3 36.03 -13.96 -17.00
CA THR A 3 35.15 -12.81 -17.02
C THR A 3 33.79 -13.28 -16.48
N LEU A 4 33.49 -12.98 -15.21
CA LEU A 4 32.16 -13.24 -14.65
C LEU A 4 31.19 -12.23 -15.31
N THR A 5 30.55 -12.67 -16.37
CA THR A 5 29.46 -11.91 -16.99
C THR A 5 28.23 -12.12 -16.10
N LEU A 6 27.79 -11.08 -15.41
CA LEU A 6 26.58 -11.11 -14.58
C LEU A 6 25.40 -11.54 -15.46
N ARG A 7 24.84 -12.73 -15.22
CA ARG A 7 23.65 -13.23 -15.92
C ARG A 7 22.41 -12.67 -15.26
N LEU A 8 22.10 -11.39 -15.51
CA LEU A 8 20.91 -10.75 -14.94
C LEU A 8 19.61 -11.52 -15.21
N GLU A 9 19.58 -12.37 -16.23
CA GLU A 9 18.43 -13.23 -16.54
C GLU A 9 18.15 -14.28 -15.44
N ALA A 10 19.16 -14.66 -14.66
CA ALA A 10 19.03 -15.61 -13.55
C ALA A 10 18.43 -15.01 -12.29
N TYR A 11 18.21 -13.69 -12.23
CA TYR A 11 17.72 -12.99 -11.07
C TYR A 11 16.23 -12.68 -11.22
N GLY A 12 15.47 -12.86 -10.14
CA GLY A 12 14.10 -12.42 -10.01
C GLY A 12 14.00 -10.89 -10.03
N LYS A 13 12.81 -10.38 -10.23
CA LYS A 13 12.57 -8.95 -10.43
C LYS A 13 13.02 -8.11 -9.23
N ALA A 14 12.61 -8.51 -8.01
CA ALA A 14 12.97 -7.83 -6.77
C ALA A 14 14.48 -7.84 -6.52
N ALA A 15 15.16 -8.96 -6.82
CA ALA A 15 16.61 -9.06 -6.69
C ALA A 15 17.35 -8.15 -7.69
N LYS A 16 16.89 -8.07 -8.94
CA LYS A 16 17.42 -7.13 -9.94
C LYS A 16 17.29 -5.68 -9.49
N GLN A 17 16.12 -5.34 -8.96
CA GLN A 17 15.86 -3.99 -8.48
C GLN A 17 16.75 -3.63 -7.29
N ALA A 18 16.89 -4.50 -6.31
CA ALA A 18 17.78 -4.28 -5.18
C ALA A 18 19.23 -4.05 -5.63
N ILE A 19 19.71 -4.79 -6.63
CA ILE A 19 21.05 -4.59 -7.20
C ILE A 19 21.13 -3.23 -7.91
N ALA A 20 20.11 -2.87 -8.69
CA ALA A 20 20.07 -1.59 -9.40
C ALA A 20 20.00 -0.41 -8.43
N ASN A 21 19.22 -0.52 -7.37
CA ASN A 21 19.13 0.50 -6.33
C ASN A 21 20.46 0.66 -5.58
N ALA A 22 21.12 -0.46 -5.25
CA ALA A 22 22.46 -0.43 -4.63
C ALA A 22 23.49 0.29 -5.53
N GLN A 23 23.40 0.11 -6.86
CA GLN A 23 24.19 0.87 -7.82
C GLN A 23 23.88 2.36 -7.77
N THR A 24 22.58 2.72 -7.81
CA THR A 24 22.12 4.11 -7.72
C THR A 24 22.59 4.76 -6.43
N LEU A 25 22.46 4.07 -5.30
CA LEU A 25 22.93 4.53 -4.00
C LEU A 25 24.43 4.85 -3.99
N ALA A 26 25.23 4.00 -4.61
CA ALA A 26 26.68 4.23 -4.74
C ALA A 26 27.01 5.41 -5.68
N ASP A 27 26.29 5.55 -6.79
CA ASP A 27 26.45 6.62 -7.76
C ASP A 27 26.07 7.99 -7.14
N ASP A 28 24.93 8.08 -6.44
CA ASP A 28 24.45 9.29 -5.78
C ASP A 28 25.43 9.78 -4.69
N ARG A 29 26.07 8.84 -4.01
CA ARG A 29 27.10 9.12 -2.99
C ARG A 29 28.49 9.31 -3.57
N LYS A 30 28.64 9.15 -4.88
CA LYS A 30 29.91 9.24 -5.60
C LYS A 30 30.95 8.23 -5.09
N HIS A 31 30.52 7.05 -4.66
CA HIS A 31 31.44 6.00 -4.27
C HIS A 31 32.11 5.39 -5.51
N ALA A 32 33.36 4.99 -5.37
CA ALA A 32 34.12 4.42 -6.48
C ALA A 32 33.62 3.01 -6.87
N GLU A 33 33.14 2.25 -5.89
CA GLU A 33 32.72 0.87 -6.05
C GLU A 33 31.41 0.60 -5.34
N VAL A 34 30.59 -0.30 -5.92
CA VAL A 34 29.41 -0.85 -5.28
C VAL A 34 29.83 -2.04 -4.43
N GLU A 35 29.82 -1.86 -3.14
CA GLU A 35 30.19 -2.87 -2.15
C GLU A 35 28.96 -3.66 -1.64
N PRO A 36 29.12 -4.87 -1.09
CA PRO A 36 28.04 -5.62 -0.44
C PRO A 36 27.22 -4.81 0.56
N LEU A 37 27.83 -3.80 1.19
CA LEU A 37 27.17 -2.93 2.16
C LEU A 37 26.06 -2.08 1.53
N HIS A 38 26.23 -1.61 0.27
CA HIS A 38 25.18 -0.89 -0.46
C HIS A 38 23.97 -1.80 -0.69
N LEU A 39 24.22 -3.06 -1.08
CA LEU A 39 23.16 -4.02 -1.28
C LEU A 39 22.41 -4.36 0.02
N MET A 40 23.15 -4.59 1.11
CA MET A 40 22.53 -4.86 2.41
C MET A 40 21.67 -3.69 2.88
N TYR A 41 22.16 -2.45 2.75
CA TYR A 41 21.40 -1.23 3.06
C TYR A 41 20.08 -1.21 2.29
N GLU A 42 20.13 -1.35 0.98
CA GLU A 42 18.95 -1.37 0.12
C GLU A 42 17.98 -2.52 0.43
N LEU A 43 18.48 -3.71 0.72
CA LEU A 43 17.64 -4.84 1.09
C LEU A 43 16.86 -4.57 2.39
N VAL A 44 17.50 -3.98 3.39
CA VAL A 44 16.86 -3.69 4.68
C VAL A 44 15.90 -2.50 4.56
N GLU A 45 16.22 -1.49 3.75
CA GLU A 45 15.41 -0.29 3.55
C GLU A 45 14.17 -0.58 2.68
N SER A 46 14.34 -1.30 1.58
CA SER A 46 13.29 -1.43 0.56
C SER A 46 12.51 -2.75 0.60
N GLN A 47 12.98 -3.77 1.33
CA GLN A 47 12.39 -5.10 1.34
C GLN A 47 11.87 -5.48 2.73
N GLU A 48 10.55 -5.45 2.92
CA GLU A 48 9.93 -5.77 4.23
C GLU A 48 10.33 -7.16 4.75
N GLY A 49 10.45 -8.15 3.85
CA GLY A 49 10.92 -9.48 4.24
C GLY A 49 12.35 -9.50 4.77
N ALA A 50 13.24 -8.63 4.27
CA ALA A 50 14.60 -8.49 4.80
C ALA A 50 14.56 -7.80 6.18
N ALA A 51 13.80 -6.72 6.33
CA ALA A 51 13.60 -6.04 7.60
C ALA A 51 13.00 -6.99 8.65
N GLU A 52 12.02 -7.80 8.28
CA GLU A 52 11.42 -8.80 9.16
C GLU A 52 12.41 -9.89 9.61
N ALA A 53 13.32 -10.32 8.73
CA ALA A 53 14.37 -11.28 9.12
C ALA A 53 15.27 -10.71 10.23
N PHE A 54 15.61 -9.43 10.19
CA PHE A 54 16.36 -8.76 11.26
C PHE A 54 15.55 -8.63 12.56
N ARG A 55 14.26 -8.25 12.49
CA ARG A 55 13.37 -8.20 13.68
C ARG A 55 13.27 -9.56 14.36
N ARG A 56 13.11 -10.64 13.60
CA ARG A 56 13.09 -12.01 14.13
C ARG A 56 14.42 -12.44 14.74
N ALA A 57 15.52 -11.89 14.24
CA ALA A 57 16.84 -12.08 14.82
C ALA A 57 17.07 -11.25 16.09
N GLY A 58 16.08 -10.44 16.52
CA GLY A 58 16.14 -9.60 17.71
C GLY A 58 16.85 -8.27 17.50
N VAL A 59 16.99 -7.81 16.25
CA VAL A 59 17.64 -6.55 15.90
C VAL A 59 16.64 -5.63 15.20
N ASP A 60 16.57 -4.36 15.61
CA ASP A 60 15.76 -3.37 14.91
C ASP A 60 16.40 -3.06 13.54
N PRO A 61 15.66 -3.17 12.43
CA PRO A 61 16.17 -2.79 11.11
C PRO A 61 16.72 -1.37 11.05
N THR A 62 16.16 -0.46 11.85
CA THR A 62 16.63 0.94 11.92
C THR A 62 18.07 1.02 12.42
N ASP A 63 18.45 0.20 13.41
CA ASP A 63 19.82 0.18 13.93
C ASP A 63 20.78 -0.33 12.85
N VAL A 64 20.37 -1.34 12.07
CA VAL A 64 21.16 -1.86 10.94
C VAL A 64 21.39 -0.78 9.89
N LEU A 65 20.35 0.00 9.55
CA LEU A 65 20.45 1.10 8.59
C LEU A 65 21.36 2.22 9.10
N VAL A 66 21.27 2.58 10.37
CA VAL A 66 22.12 3.62 11.00
C VAL A 66 23.59 3.19 10.95
N GLU A 67 23.92 1.97 11.34
CA GLU A 67 25.30 1.48 11.33
C GLU A 67 25.83 1.33 9.89
N ALA A 68 25.00 0.84 8.97
CA ALA A 68 25.37 0.77 7.57
C ALA A 68 25.63 2.16 6.98
N GLU A 69 24.80 3.16 7.31
CA GLU A 69 24.96 4.54 6.90
C GLU A 69 26.29 5.14 7.38
N LEU A 70 26.65 4.89 8.64
CA LEU A 70 27.92 5.36 9.21
C LEU A 70 29.14 4.79 8.45
N LEU A 71 29.10 3.52 8.09
CA LEU A 71 30.17 2.86 7.33
C LEU A 71 30.18 3.26 5.86
N LEU A 72 29.01 3.49 5.25
CA LEU A 72 28.91 4.00 3.87
C LEU A 72 29.55 5.38 3.74
N ARG A 73 29.40 6.28 4.72
CA ARG A 73 30.05 7.60 4.72
C ARG A 73 31.57 7.57 4.76
N GLN A 74 32.18 6.45 5.16
CA GLN A 74 33.62 6.26 5.24
C GLN A 74 34.21 5.67 3.95
N GLN A 75 33.37 5.34 2.97
CA GLN A 75 33.83 4.74 1.73
C GLN A 75 34.54 5.73 0.82
N ARG A 76 35.43 5.20 -0.04
CA ARG A 76 36.18 6.02 -1.00
C ARG A 76 35.26 6.62 -2.05
N THR A 77 35.37 7.92 -2.23
CA THR A 77 34.63 8.65 -3.26
C THR A 77 35.45 8.80 -4.54
N THR A 78 34.78 8.86 -5.70
CA THR A 78 35.37 9.14 -7.01
C THR A 78 34.89 10.48 -7.55
N LYS A 79 35.68 11.09 -8.43
CA LYS A 79 35.28 12.27 -9.21
C LYS A 79 34.53 11.89 -10.50
N GLU A 80 34.66 10.65 -10.94
CA GLU A 80 33.97 10.11 -12.10
C GLU A 80 32.64 9.53 -11.64
N GLY A 81 31.53 10.15 -11.99
CA GLY A 81 30.20 9.89 -11.47
C GLY A 81 29.56 8.53 -11.83
N LYS A 82 30.35 7.44 -11.94
CA LYS A 82 29.86 6.05 -12.10
C LYS A 82 30.68 5.12 -11.24
N SER A 83 30.00 4.34 -10.43
CA SER A 83 30.57 3.28 -9.61
C SER A 83 30.59 1.95 -10.36
N PHE A 84 31.55 1.09 -10.05
CA PHE A 84 31.68 -0.26 -10.60
C PHE A 84 31.43 -1.29 -9.51
N LEU A 85 30.90 -2.47 -9.87
CA LEU A 85 30.75 -3.56 -8.92
C LEU A 85 32.12 -3.99 -8.40
N SER A 86 32.29 -3.97 -7.08
CA SER A 86 33.54 -4.45 -6.47
C SER A 86 33.71 -5.96 -6.68
N PRO A 87 34.93 -6.49 -6.64
CA PRO A 87 35.16 -7.94 -6.70
C PRO A 87 34.38 -8.69 -5.61
N ARG A 88 34.21 -8.07 -4.45
CA ARG A 88 33.44 -8.64 -3.33
C ARG A 88 31.93 -8.68 -3.61
N MET A 89 31.42 -7.67 -4.27
CA MET A 89 30.02 -7.65 -4.71
C MET A 89 29.78 -8.75 -5.76
N LEU A 90 30.69 -8.95 -6.71
CA LEU A 90 30.61 -10.03 -7.69
C LEU A 90 30.64 -11.42 -7.02
N ASP A 91 31.50 -11.60 -6.02
CA ASP A 91 31.60 -12.82 -5.23
C ASP A 91 30.30 -13.09 -4.44
N LEU A 92 29.70 -12.05 -3.86
CA LEU A 92 28.40 -12.14 -3.16
C LEU A 92 27.30 -12.59 -4.13
N LEU A 93 27.23 -11.98 -5.32
CA LEU A 93 26.24 -12.35 -6.33
C LEU A 93 26.41 -13.80 -6.78
N GLY A 94 27.65 -14.27 -6.97
CA GLY A 94 27.93 -15.68 -7.26
C GLY A 94 27.49 -16.64 -6.17
N ARG A 95 27.62 -16.25 -4.91
CA ARG A 95 27.11 -17.04 -3.76
C ARG A 95 25.58 -17.06 -3.76
N ALA A 96 24.91 -15.94 -4.05
CA ALA A 96 23.46 -15.88 -4.15
C ALA A 96 22.92 -16.79 -5.27
N GLU A 97 23.62 -16.87 -6.42
CA GLU A 97 23.32 -17.84 -7.49
C GLU A 97 23.48 -19.29 -7.01
N GLY A 98 24.52 -19.55 -6.22
CA GLY A 98 24.75 -20.86 -5.59
C GLY A 98 23.66 -21.27 -4.60
N GLU A 99 23.13 -20.33 -3.81
CA GLU A 99 22.00 -20.59 -2.90
C GLU A 99 20.70 -20.85 -3.70
N ALA A 100 20.43 -20.08 -4.74
CA ALA A 100 19.27 -20.30 -5.61
C ALA A 100 19.33 -21.66 -6.34
N ALA A 101 20.53 -22.11 -6.73
CA ALA A 101 20.73 -23.43 -7.32
C ALA A 101 20.43 -24.56 -6.31
N ARG A 102 20.74 -24.38 -5.02
CA ARG A 102 20.39 -25.34 -3.94
C ARG A 102 18.90 -25.39 -3.67
N ASP A 103 18.20 -24.29 -3.86
CA ASP A 103 16.74 -24.20 -3.75
C ASP A 103 15.99 -24.75 -4.99
N GLY A 104 16.65 -25.58 -5.80
CA GLY A 104 16.03 -26.25 -6.94
C GLY A 104 16.15 -25.48 -8.28
N GLY A 105 17.09 -24.53 -8.38
CA GLY A 105 17.35 -23.78 -9.61
C GLY A 105 16.32 -22.71 -9.93
N VAL A 106 15.68 -22.18 -8.89
CA VAL A 106 14.76 -21.03 -8.99
C VAL A 106 15.54 -19.75 -9.32
N PRO A 107 14.91 -18.70 -9.85
CA PRO A 107 15.55 -17.40 -9.99
C PRO A 107 16.09 -16.87 -8.67
N VAL A 108 17.22 -16.16 -8.71
CA VAL A 108 17.81 -15.55 -7.51
C VAL A 108 16.84 -14.54 -6.92
N ALA A 109 16.29 -14.83 -5.76
CA ALA A 109 15.35 -13.99 -5.03
C ALA A 109 16.07 -13.15 -3.95
N VAL A 110 15.39 -12.19 -3.36
CA VAL A 110 15.88 -11.33 -2.26
C VAL A 110 16.45 -12.16 -1.11
N LYS A 111 15.80 -13.29 -0.75
CA LYS A 111 16.29 -14.21 0.30
C LYS A 111 17.71 -14.71 0.03
N HIS A 112 18.03 -15.05 -1.23
CA HIS A 112 19.35 -15.55 -1.62
C HIS A 112 20.41 -14.45 -1.53
N LEU A 113 20.05 -13.21 -1.91
CA LEU A 113 20.93 -12.04 -1.72
C LEU A 113 21.20 -11.78 -0.24
N LEU A 114 20.17 -11.84 0.60
CA LEU A 114 20.32 -11.62 2.03
C LEU A 114 21.13 -12.77 2.71
N GLN A 115 20.89 -14.01 2.28
CA GLN A 115 21.71 -15.16 2.72
C GLN A 115 23.18 -14.99 2.32
N ALA A 116 23.45 -14.49 1.11
CA ALA A 116 24.81 -14.22 0.67
C ALA A 116 25.46 -13.05 1.44
N CYS A 117 24.68 -12.00 1.79
CA CYS A 117 25.13 -10.94 2.70
C CYS A 117 25.49 -11.49 4.09
N ALA A 118 24.67 -12.39 4.65
CA ALA A 118 24.95 -13.02 5.95
C ALA A 118 26.22 -13.87 5.95
N GLN A 119 26.69 -14.33 4.78
CA GLN A 119 27.93 -15.11 4.63
C GLN A 119 29.19 -14.25 4.50
N GLU A 120 29.07 -12.91 4.49
CA GLU A 120 30.23 -12.04 4.41
C GLU A 120 31.14 -12.20 5.65
N THR A 121 32.38 -12.60 5.40
CA THR A 121 33.37 -12.85 6.45
C THR A 121 34.25 -11.64 6.76
N SER A 122 34.15 -10.57 5.95
CA SER A 122 34.96 -9.36 6.08
C SER A 122 34.19 -8.14 5.52
N GLY A 123 34.63 -6.91 5.84
CA GLY A 123 34.10 -5.64 5.33
C GLY A 123 32.80 -5.17 5.98
N GLY A 124 32.22 -4.13 5.40
CA GLY A 124 31.17 -3.35 6.02
C GLY A 124 29.96 -4.15 6.49
N VAL A 125 29.52 -5.18 5.73
CA VAL A 125 28.40 -6.04 6.14
C VAL A 125 28.70 -6.76 7.45
N LYS A 126 29.88 -7.38 7.55
CA LYS A 126 30.31 -8.06 8.79
C LYS A 126 30.40 -7.09 9.96
N ASP A 127 30.91 -5.88 9.69
CA ASP A 127 31.07 -4.88 10.76
C ASP A 127 29.71 -4.41 11.28
N VAL A 128 28.73 -4.17 10.41
CA VAL A 128 27.35 -3.86 10.81
C VAL A 128 26.76 -5.00 11.64
N LEU A 129 26.81 -6.24 11.16
CA LEU A 129 26.25 -7.38 11.88
C LEU A 129 26.88 -7.52 13.27
N ARG A 130 28.18 -7.31 13.39
CA ARG A 130 28.90 -7.35 14.67
C ARG A 130 28.47 -6.21 15.61
N GLN A 131 28.30 -4.99 15.10
CA GLN A 131 27.87 -3.83 15.91
C GLN A 131 26.44 -3.99 16.39
N CYS A 132 25.56 -4.58 15.57
CA CYS A 132 24.20 -4.93 15.96
C CYS A 132 24.14 -6.21 16.85
N GLY A 133 25.25 -6.79 17.24
CA GLY A 133 25.30 -8.01 18.06
C GLY A 133 24.76 -9.27 17.36
N LEU A 134 24.66 -9.27 16.05
CA LEU A 134 24.05 -10.31 15.26
C LEU A 134 25.12 -11.23 14.64
N SER A 135 24.96 -12.54 14.86
CA SER A 135 25.82 -13.53 14.21
C SER A 135 25.23 -14.02 12.88
N ALA A 136 26.09 -14.28 11.90
CA ALA A 136 25.69 -14.80 10.60
C ALA A 136 24.80 -16.06 10.66
N PRO A 137 25.06 -17.07 11.52
CA PRO A 137 24.17 -18.24 11.64
C PRO A 137 22.76 -17.90 12.12
N VAL A 138 22.61 -16.94 13.06
CA VAL A 138 21.30 -16.52 13.58
C VAL A 138 20.51 -15.82 12.48
N LEU A 139 21.13 -14.90 11.73
CA LEU A 139 20.47 -14.23 10.62
C LEU A 139 20.04 -15.24 9.54
N ARG A 140 20.86 -16.21 9.20
CA ARG A 140 20.49 -17.26 8.24
C ARG A 140 19.27 -18.07 8.66
N ALA A 141 19.22 -18.49 9.92
CA ALA A 141 18.09 -19.25 10.46
C ALA A 141 16.77 -18.43 10.42
N THR A 142 16.86 -17.12 10.63
CA THR A 142 15.66 -16.24 10.54
C THR A 142 15.22 -15.97 9.10
N ILE A 143 16.16 -15.94 8.14
CA ILE A 143 15.83 -15.82 6.71
C ILE A 143 15.06 -17.06 6.20
N GLU A 144 15.45 -18.27 6.61
CA GLU A 144 14.77 -19.52 6.25
C GLU A 144 13.34 -19.60 6.81
N GLY A 145 13.08 -18.98 7.96
CA GLY A 145 11.76 -18.92 8.59
C GLY A 145 10.91 -17.70 8.19
N ALA A 146 11.47 -16.74 7.47
CA ALA A 146 10.77 -15.57 6.98
C ALA A 146 10.31 -15.80 5.54
N THR A 147 9.11 -15.32 5.19
CA THR A 147 8.65 -15.24 3.79
C THR A 147 9.41 -14.13 3.05
N VAL A 148 10.74 -14.30 2.95
CA VAL A 148 11.62 -13.40 2.20
C VAL A 148 11.60 -13.85 0.75
N GLY A 149 10.65 -13.31 -0.03
CA GLY A 149 10.68 -13.42 -1.49
C GLY A 149 10.06 -14.69 -2.10
N GLU A 150 8.95 -15.20 -1.57
CA GLU A 150 8.10 -16.14 -2.29
C GLU A 150 7.05 -15.41 -3.13
N ASP A 151 7.47 -14.62 -4.11
CA ASP A 151 6.57 -14.19 -5.18
C ASP A 151 7.33 -14.02 -6.51
N ASP A 152 7.88 -15.12 -7.01
CA ASP A 152 8.41 -15.23 -8.37
C ASP A 152 7.70 -16.35 -9.14
N THR A 153 6.37 -16.30 -9.22
CA THR A 153 5.67 -16.94 -10.34
C THR A 153 5.65 -16.00 -11.52
N PRO A 154 6.02 -16.46 -12.74
CA PRO A 154 6.13 -15.57 -13.90
C PRO A 154 4.74 -15.08 -14.32
N LYS A 155 4.32 -13.93 -13.85
CA LYS A 155 3.21 -13.17 -14.44
C LYS A 155 3.73 -12.26 -15.54
N LYS A 156 3.07 -12.32 -16.68
CA LYS A 156 3.33 -11.68 -17.95
C LYS A 156 3.73 -10.21 -17.87
N LYS A 157 4.70 -9.85 -18.73
CA LYS A 157 5.27 -8.52 -18.99
C LYS A 157 4.28 -7.36 -19.05
N GLY A 158 4.66 -6.26 -18.40
CA GLY A 158 4.23 -4.90 -18.72
C GLY A 158 4.13 -3.98 -17.50
N GLY A 159 5.06 -3.01 -17.38
CA GLY A 159 4.88 -1.81 -16.57
C GLY A 159 5.85 -1.68 -15.38
N LYS A 160 6.37 -0.46 -15.19
CA LYS A 160 7.20 0.02 -14.08
C LYS A 160 6.67 -0.44 -12.72
N GLU A 161 7.58 -0.76 -11.80
CA GLU A 161 7.24 -1.04 -10.40
C GLU A 161 6.47 0.11 -9.78
N VAL A 162 5.20 -0.12 -9.62
CA VAL A 162 4.32 0.63 -8.75
C VAL A 162 4.34 -0.17 -7.43
N GLY A 163 4.64 0.48 -6.29
CA GLY A 163 4.36 -0.07 -4.95
C GLY A 163 2.93 -0.61 -4.92
N ASP A 164 2.52 -1.34 -3.89
CA ASP A 164 1.13 -1.84 -3.89
C ASP A 164 0.21 -0.69 -4.31
N PRO A 165 -0.44 -0.78 -5.50
CA PRO A 165 -1.23 0.34 -6.04
C PRO A 165 -2.34 0.77 -5.07
N ILE A 166 -2.72 -0.15 -4.18
CA ILE A 166 -3.70 0.09 -3.12
C ILE A 166 -3.10 0.95 -2.00
N GLU A 167 -1.82 0.82 -1.70
CA GLU A 167 -1.14 1.65 -0.70
C GLU A 167 -0.69 3.00 -1.26
N GLU A 168 -0.34 3.04 -2.55
CA GLU A 168 0.10 4.27 -3.22
C GLU A 168 -1.08 5.21 -3.55
N PHE A 169 -2.20 4.67 -4.05
CA PHE A 169 -3.34 5.44 -4.54
C PHE A 169 -4.62 5.21 -3.74
N GLY A 170 -4.55 4.44 -2.65
CA GLY A 170 -5.68 4.12 -1.81
C GLY A 170 -5.38 4.38 -0.34
N ARG A 171 -6.43 4.69 0.41
CA ARG A 171 -6.38 4.84 1.86
C ARG A 171 -7.23 3.76 2.52
N ASP A 172 -6.62 2.82 3.21
CA ASP A 172 -7.32 1.74 3.90
C ASP A 172 -8.09 2.27 5.13
N LEU A 173 -9.40 2.44 4.97
CA LEU A 173 -10.28 2.96 6.02
C LEU A 173 -10.47 1.92 7.13
N THR A 174 -10.46 0.63 6.82
CA THR A 174 -10.60 -0.43 7.82
C THR A 174 -9.39 -0.47 8.75
N ARG A 175 -8.20 -0.32 8.21
CA ARG A 175 -6.96 -0.19 8.99
C ARG A 175 -6.97 1.06 9.88
N LEU A 176 -7.40 2.19 9.35
CA LEU A 176 -7.53 3.43 10.12
C LEU A 176 -8.58 3.33 11.22
N ALA A 177 -9.70 2.65 10.96
CA ALA A 177 -10.73 2.37 11.94
C ALA A 177 -10.20 1.50 13.09
N ALA A 178 -9.45 0.44 12.78
CA ALA A 178 -8.81 -0.41 13.79
C ALA A 178 -7.81 0.36 14.67
N GLN A 179 -7.19 1.42 14.13
CA GLN A 179 -6.30 2.33 14.87
C GLN A 179 -7.04 3.42 15.66
N GLY A 180 -8.38 3.43 15.66
CA GLY A 180 -9.17 4.43 16.37
C GLY A 180 -9.08 5.86 15.80
N LYS A 181 -8.72 6.01 14.50
CA LYS A 181 -8.50 7.32 13.88
C LYS A 181 -9.78 8.03 13.42
N PHE A 182 -10.93 7.38 13.54
CA PHE A 182 -12.21 7.98 13.17
C PHE A 182 -13.02 8.38 14.39
N ASP A 183 -13.79 9.44 14.24
CA ASP A 183 -14.75 9.85 15.24
C ASP A 183 -15.92 8.86 15.32
N PRO A 184 -16.54 8.71 16.49
CA PRO A 184 -17.76 7.93 16.61
C PRO A 184 -18.87 8.55 15.75
N THR A 185 -19.51 7.73 14.93
CA THR A 185 -20.62 8.18 14.09
C THR A 185 -21.94 7.88 14.80
N VAL A 186 -22.76 8.89 15.02
CA VAL A 186 -24.05 8.81 15.70
C VAL A 186 -25.17 9.08 14.69
N GLY A 187 -26.30 8.39 14.82
CA GLY A 187 -27.52 8.70 14.07
C GLY A 187 -27.57 8.22 12.62
N ARG A 188 -26.66 7.32 12.20
CA ARG A 188 -26.58 6.80 10.81
C ARG A 188 -26.89 5.31 10.67
N ASP A 189 -27.62 4.74 11.62
CA ASP A 189 -27.90 3.30 11.64
C ASP A 189 -28.81 2.83 10.50
N ALA A 190 -29.69 3.68 10.01
CA ALA A 190 -30.58 3.36 8.90
C ALA A 190 -29.81 3.24 7.58
N GLU A 191 -28.95 4.22 7.30
CA GLU A 191 -28.09 4.23 6.12
C GLU A 191 -27.07 3.10 6.16
N LEU A 192 -26.46 2.84 7.33
CA LEU A 192 -25.54 1.72 7.54
C LEU A 192 -26.22 0.37 7.27
N ARG A 193 -27.42 0.14 7.81
CA ARG A 193 -28.19 -1.07 7.54
C ARG A 193 -28.49 -1.22 6.05
N ARG A 194 -28.89 -0.15 5.35
CA ARG A 194 -29.13 -0.17 3.92
C ARG A 194 -27.86 -0.48 3.14
N MET A 195 -26.72 0.13 3.48
CA MET A 195 -25.43 -0.17 2.85
C MET A 195 -25.08 -1.66 3.01
N LEU A 196 -25.18 -2.21 4.21
CA LEU A 196 -24.92 -3.63 4.47
C LEU A 196 -25.87 -4.54 3.66
N GLN A 197 -27.16 -4.20 3.56
CA GLN A 197 -28.11 -4.93 2.74
C GLN A 197 -27.77 -4.90 1.25
N VAL A 198 -27.33 -3.74 0.73
CA VAL A 198 -26.93 -3.60 -0.67
C VAL A 198 -25.64 -4.39 -0.94
N LEU A 199 -24.62 -4.23 -0.10
CA LEU A 199 -23.35 -4.96 -0.23
C LEU A 199 -23.54 -6.50 -0.16
N ALA A 200 -24.59 -6.96 0.52
CA ALA A 200 -24.94 -8.38 0.61
C ALA A 200 -25.61 -8.97 -0.63
N ARG A 201 -26.03 -8.15 -1.58
CA ARG A 201 -26.69 -8.63 -2.80
C ARG A 201 -25.71 -9.31 -3.75
N ARG A 202 -26.22 -10.19 -4.60
CA ARG A 202 -25.43 -10.81 -5.69
C ARG A 202 -25.24 -9.89 -6.89
N ARG A 203 -26.23 -9.02 -7.15
CA ARG A 203 -26.21 -8.01 -8.23
C ARG A 203 -26.67 -6.68 -7.64
N GLU A 204 -26.32 -5.58 -8.29
CA GLU A 204 -26.63 -4.24 -7.78
C GLU A 204 -26.16 -4.09 -6.31
N ASN A 205 -24.91 -4.49 -6.09
CA ASN A 205 -24.29 -4.59 -4.77
C ASN A 205 -23.37 -3.41 -4.44
N ASN A 206 -23.50 -2.31 -5.18
CA ASN A 206 -22.72 -1.10 -4.97
C ASN A 206 -23.62 0.00 -4.42
N PRO A 207 -23.55 0.36 -3.14
CA PRO A 207 -24.31 1.47 -2.58
C PRO A 207 -23.74 2.82 -3.07
N LEU A 208 -24.62 3.76 -3.37
CA LEU A 208 -24.31 5.15 -3.65
C LEU A 208 -25.01 6.04 -2.62
N LEU A 209 -24.26 6.61 -1.70
CA LEU A 209 -24.78 7.57 -0.72
C LEU A 209 -25.03 8.92 -1.42
N VAL A 210 -26.27 9.37 -1.42
CA VAL A 210 -26.68 10.60 -2.10
C VAL A 210 -27.21 11.61 -1.09
N GLY A 211 -26.65 12.81 -1.12
CA GLY A 211 -27.08 13.87 -0.22
C GLY A 211 -26.22 15.12 -0.39
N GLU A 212 -26.57 16.20 0.29
CA GLU A 212 -25.86 17.46 0.21
C GLU A 212 -24.44 17.41 0.81
N PRO A 213 -23.52 18.27 0.39
CA PRO A 213 -22.21 18.36 1.05
C PRO A 213 -22.35 18.67 2.54
N GLY A 214 -21.47 18.06 3.36
CA GLY A 214 -21.41 18.32 4.80
C GLY A 214 -22.38 17.51 5.68
N ILE A 215 -23.36 16.79 5.12
CA ILE A 215 -24.36 16.05 5.93
C ILE A 215 -23.85 14.72 6.54
N GLY A 216 -22.57 14.36 6.36
CA GLY A 216 -21.98 13.18 6.97
C GLY A 216 -21.93 11.94 6.09
N ARG A 217 -22.02 12.05 4.76
CA ARG A 217 -21.91 10.92 3.83
C ARG A 217 -20.63 10.11 4.03
N THR A 218 -19.48 10.78 4.06
CA THR A 218 -18.16 10.14 4.28
C THR A 218 -18.06 9.54 5.69
N ALA A 219 -18.58 10.23 6.71
CA ALA A 219 -18.63 9.69 8.08
C ALA A 219 -19.43 8.38 8.15
N THR A 220 -20.53 8.27 7.38
CA THR A 220 -21.32 7.02 7.30
C THR A 220 -20.48 5.86 6.72
N VAL A 221 -19.62 6.14 5.72
CA VAL A 221 -18.71 5.13 5.16
C VAL A 221 -17.59 4.77 6.16
N GLN A 222 -17.08 5.75 6.91
CA GLN A 222 -16.09 5.51 7.98
C GLN A 222 -16.70 4.66 9.11
N ALA A 223 -17.96 4.88 9.47
CA ALA A 223 -18.69 4.04 10.43
C ALA A 223 -18.82 2.59 9.93
N LEU A 224 -19.05 2.37 8.64
CA LEU A 224 -18.99 1.02 8.07
C LEU A 224 -17.62 0.39 8.23
N ALA A 225 -16.54 1.15 7.97
CA ALA A 225 -15.18 0.67 8.18
C ALA A 225 -14.91 0.28 9.64
N GLN A 226 -15.42 1.05 10.60
CA GLN A 226 -15.36 0.72 12.03
C GLN A 226 -16.08 -0.59 12.35
N ARG A 227 -17.30 -0.79 11.82
CA ARG A 227 -18.04 -2.06 12.01
C ARG A 227 -17.34 -3.26 11.36
N ILE A 228 -16.74 -3.10 10.18
CA ILE A 228 -15.94 -4.16 9.55
C ILE A 228 -14.73 -4.50 10.44
N ALA A 229 -14.02 -3.49 10.95
CA ALA A 229 -12.83 -3.68 11.77
C ALA A 229 -13.09 -4.45 13.06
N VAL A 230 -14.25 -4.25 13.70
CA VAL A 230 -14.66 -4.98 14.92
C VAL A 230 -15.45 -6.26 14.62
N GLY A 231 -15.74 -6.55 13.35
CA GLY A 231 -16.51 -7.74 12.95
C GLY A 231 -18.03 -7.63 13.14
N ASP A 232 -18.57 -6.43 13.45
CA ASP A 232 -20.01 -6.18 13.57
C ASP A 232 -20.69 -5.99 12.21
N VAL A 233 -20.54 -7.00 11.37
CA VAL A 233 -21.07 -7.03 9.99
C VAL A 233 -21.50 -8.45 9.62
N PRO A 234 -22.35 -8.61 8.60
CA PRO A 234 -22.68 -9.93 8.06
C PRO A 234 -21.43 -10.74 7.66
N LYS A 235 -21.48 -12.06 7.83
CA LYS A 235 -20.35 -12.99 7.60
C LYS A 235 -19.57 -12.74 6.29
N MET A 236 -20.26 -12.36 5.23
CA MET A 236 -19.65 -12.10 3.93
C MET A 236 -18.78 -10.81 3.87
N LEU A 237 -18.88 -9.94 4.87
CA LEU A 237 -18.12 -8.71 4.99
C LEU A 237 -17.03 -8.80 6.09
N ILE A 238 -17.00 -9.87 6.87
CA ILE A 238 -15.95 -10.10 7.86
C ILE A 238 -14.61 -10.27 7.14
N GLY A 239 -13.58 -9.58 7.61
CA GLY A 239 -12.24 -9.63 7.02
C GLY A 239 -12.09 -8.84 5.71
N LYS A 240 -13.14 -8.15 5.22
CA LYS A 240 -13.02 -7.27 4.07
C LYS A 240 -12.27 -5.99 4.43
N ARG A 241 -11.59 -5.42 3.43
CA ARG A 241 -10.91 -4.15 3.52
C ARG A 241 -11.70 -3.10 2.75
N LEU A 242 -11.96 -1.96 3.38
CA LEU A 242 -12.58 -0.80 2.72
C LEU A 242 -11.49 0.21 2.39
N VAL A 243 -11.23 0.39 1.10
CA VAL A 243 -10.15 1.25 0.61
C VAL A 243 -10.72 2.43 -0.14
N ALA A 244 -10.47 3.64 0.36
CA ALA A 244 -10.82 4.88 -0.31
C ALA A 244 -9.81 5.18 -1.42
N LEU A 245 -10.30 5.38 -2.65
CA LEU A 245 -9.48 5.76 -3.79
C LEU A 245 -9.15 7.26 -3.71
N ASP A 246 -7.87 7.60 -3.76
CA ASP A 246 -7.39 8.97 -3.81
C ASP A 246 -7.22 9.42 -5.28
N MET A 247 -8.25 10.07 -5.81
CA MET A 247 -8.22 10.60 -7.18
C MET A 247 -7.15 11.68 -7.36
N GLY A 248 -6.84 12.45 -6.30
CA GLY A 248 -5.76 13.45 -6.32
C GLY A 248 -4.40 12.80 -6.50
N ALA A 249 -4.10 11.75 -5.74
CA ALA A 249 -2.86 10.99 -5.86
C ALA A 249 -2.74 10.29 -7.24
N LEU A 250 -3.85 9.78 -7.78
CA LEU A 250 -3.89 9.19 -9.13
C LEU A 250 -3.49 10.17 -10.22
N VAL A 251 -3.98 11.40 -10.15
CA VAL A 251 -3.75 12.45 -11.14
C VAL A 251 -2.40 13.15 -10.92
N ALA A 252 -1.92 13.25 -9.68
CA ALA A 252 -0.67 13.90 -9.35
C ALA A 252 0.51 13.28 -10.11
N GLY A 253 1.25 14.09 -10.86
CA GLY A 253 2.40 13.65 -11.65
C GLY A 253 2.07 12.79 -12.89
N ALA A 254 0.79 12.57 -13.21
CA ALA A 254 0.39 11.94 -14.46
C ALA A 254 0.34 12.99 -15.58
N SER A 255 1.51 13.31 -16.15
CA SER A 255 1.61 14.30 -17.25
C SER A 255 1.00 13.81 -18.57
N LEU A 256 0.80 12.52 -18.72
CA LEU A 256 0.25 11.88 -19.91
C LEU A 256 -1.01 11.07 -19.55
N ARG A 257 -2.05 11.16 -20.37
CA ARG A 257 -3.30 10.42 -20.20
C ARG A 257 -3.09 8.91 -20.03
N GLY A 258 -2.08 8.33 -20.68
CA GLY A 258 -1.73 6.91 -20.56
C GLY A 258 -1.23 6.49 -19.18
N GLN A 259 -0.57 7.38 -18.45
CA GLN A 259 -0.09 7.08 -17.08
C GLN A 259 -1.23 6.95 -16.08
N LEU A 260 -2.25 7.80 -16.19
CA LEU A 260 -3.46 7.71 -15.36
C LEU A 260 -4.21 6.39 -15.61
N GLU A 261 -4.34 6.00 -16.88
CA GLU A 261 -4.96 4.73 -17.25
C GLU A 261 -4.16 3.52 -16.74
N GLU A 262 -2.83 3.58 -16.80
CA GLU A 262 -1.94 2.53 -16.30
C GLU A 262 -2.06 2.36 -14.77
N ARG A 263 -2.02 3.46 -14.01
CA ARG A 263 -2.22 3.45 -12.55
C ARG A 263 -3.59 2.89 -12.18
N THR A 264 -4.63 3.32 -12.89
CA THR A 264 -6.00 2.82 -12.65
C THR A 264 -6.10 1.32 -12.94
N ARG A 265 -5.49 0.82 -14.01
CA ARG A 265 -5.44 -0.61 -14.30
C ARG A 265 -4.71 -1.39 -13.21
N ALA A 266 -3.58 -0.88 -12.72
CA ALA A 266 -2.85 -1.51 -11.63
C ALA A 266 -3.71 -1.67 -10.37
N ILE A 267 -4.50 -0.62 -9.99
CA ILE A 267 -5.45 -0.70 -8.87
C ILE A 267 -6.54 -1.75 -9.14
N LEU A 268 -7.14 -1.73 -10.33
CA LEU A 268 -8.20 -2.69 -10.67
C LEU A 268 -7.69 -4.14 -10.69
N ASP A 269 -6.47 -4.36 -11.14
CA ASP A 269 -5.81 -5.66 -11.11
C ASP A 269 -5.56 -6.11 -9.66
N ALA A 270 -5.05 -5.22 -8.79
CA ALA A 270 -4.86 -5.53 -7.37
C ALA A 270 -6.18 -5.83 -6.65
N VAL A 271 -7.25 -5.08 -6.93
CA VAL A 271 -8.59 -5.36 -6.39
C VAL A 271 -9.12 -6.71 -6.87
N ARG A 272 -8.95 -7.02 -8.14
CA ARG A 272 -9.38 -8.32 -8.70
C ARG A 272 -8.59 -9.48 -8.09
N ASP A 273 -7.26 -9.32 -7.96
CA ASP A 273 -6.37 -10.34 -7.40
C ASP A 273 -6.62 -10.58 -5.91
N SER A 274 -7.22 -9.60 -5.19
CA SER A 274 -7.68 -9.77 -3.81
C SER A 274 -8.87 -10.72 -3.65
N ALA A 275 -9.35 -11.35 -4.73
CA ALA A 275 -10.49 -12.28 -4.72
C ALA A 275 -11.75 -11.73 -4.01
N GLY A 276 -11.97 -10.41 -4.10
CA GLY A 276 -13.10 -9.71 -3.51
C GLY A 276 -12.96 -9.41 -2.01
N GLU A 277 -11.73 -9.41 -1.49
CA GLU A 277 -11.45 -8.93 -0.14
C GLU A 277 -11.53 -7.41 -0.03
N ILE A 278 -11.25 -6.70 -1.13
CA ILE A 278 -11.27 -5.24 -1.18
C ILE A 278 -12.60 -4.73 -1.67
N ILE A 279 -13.15 -3.75 -0.95
CA ILE A 279 -14.28 -2.91 -1.36
C ILE A 279 -13.73 -1.51 -1.59
N LEU A 280 -13.87 -0.99 -2.82
CA LEU A 280 -13.42 0.37 -3.13
C LEU A 280 -14.42 1.39 -2.60
N PHE A 281 -13.92 2.43 -1.98
CA PHE A 281 -14.69 3.63 -1.68
C PHE A 281 -14.30 4.74 -2.65
N LEU A 282 -15.30 5.35 -3.29
CA LEU A 282 -15.19 6.38 -4.30
C LEU A 282 -15.74 7.69 -3.71
N PRO A 283 -14.92 8.47 -3.01
CA PRO A 283 -15.36 9.70 -2.33
C PRO A 283 -15.75 10.80 -3.33
N ASP A 284 -15.21 10.74 -4.53
CA ASP A 284 -15.47 11.66 -5.63
C ASP A 284 -16.09 10.89 -6.81
N PHE A 285 -17.38 10.58 -6.67
CA PHE A 285 -18.12 9.85 -7.70
C PHE A 285 -18.26 10.65 -8.99
N GLU A 286 -18.23 11.98 -8.92
CA GLU A 286 -18.34 12.88 -10.08
C GLU A 286 -17.16 12.69 -11.03
N ALA A 287 -15.95 12.46 -10.50
CA ALA A 287 -14.76 12.19 -11.29
C ALA A 287 -14.88 10.91 -12.15
N LEU A 288 -15.72 9.95 -11.74
CA LEU A 288 -15.97 8.73 -12.52
C LEU A 288 -16.88 8.97 -13.72
N VAL A 289 -17.76 9.95 -13.62
CA VAL A 289 -18.74 10.26 -14.65
C VAL A 289 -18.14 11.16 -15.72
N ASP A 290 -17.12 11.93 -15.36
CA ASP A 290 -16.42 12.79 -16.30
C ASP A 290 -15.73 11.96 -17.39
N LYS A 291 -16.27 12.03 -18.62
CA LYS A 291 -15.77 11.30 -19.80
C LYS A 291 -14.35 11.70 -20.20
N ALA A 292 -13.85 12.82 -19.71
CA ALA A 292 -12.49 13.27 -19.96
C ALA A 292 -11.46 12.51 -19.13
N ALA A 293 -11.84 11.92 -18.01
CA ALA A 293 -10.95 11.13 -17.15
C ALA A 293 -10.96 9.65 -17.55
N GLY A 294 -9.91 9.18 -18.24
CA GLY A 294 -9.77 7.78 -18.66
C GLY A 294 -9.88 6.75 -17.50
N ALA A 295 -9.49 7.15 -16.27
CA ALA A 295 -9.65 6.37 -15.05
C ALA A 295 -11.11 5.99 -14.77
N GLY A 296 -12.04 6.95 -14.89
CA GLY A 296 -13.46 6.72 -14.65
C GLY A 296 -14.05 5.66 -15.57
N GLN A 297 -13.65 5.67 -16.85
CA GLN A 297 -14.13 4.69 -17.83
C GLN A 297 -13.66 3.26 -17.50
N LEU A 298 -12.43 3.11 -17.01
CA LEU A 298 -11.88 1.80 -16.62
C LEU A 298 -12.60 1.24 -15.39
N ILE A 299 -12.83 2.07 -14.36
CA ILE A 299 -13.57 1.70 -13.15
C ILE A 299 -15.02 1.36 -13.52
N ALA A 300 -15.67 2.17 -14.36
CA ALA A 300 -17.02 1.90 -14.83
C ALA A 300 -17.12 0.56 -15.58
N ALA A 301 -16.15 0.26 -16.44
CA ALA A 301 -16.10 -1.03 -17.14
C ALA A 301 -15.90 -2.21 -16.18
N ALA A 302 -15.04 -2.09 -15.17
CA ALA A 302 -14.83 -3.14 -14.16
C ALA A 302 -16.09 -3.38 -13.30
N LEU A 303 -16.79 -2.30 -12.90
CA LEU A 303 -18.09 -2.39 -12.23
C LEU A 303 -19.15 -3.09 -13.09
N GLN A 304 -19.17 -2.80 -14.40
CA GLN A 304 -20.09 -3.44 -15.34
C GLN A 304 -19.85 -4.95 -15.46
N ARG A 305 -18.57 -5.36 -15.46
CA ARG A 305 -18.20 -6.78 -15.49
C ARG A 305 -18.40 -7.49 -14.14
N GLY A 306 -18.68 -6.74 -13.06
CA GLY A 306 -18.82 -7.25 -11.71
C GLY A 306 -17.49 -7.72 -11.08
N GLU A 307 -16.38 -7.20 -11.55
CA GLU A 307 -15.02 -7.55 -11.10
C GLU A 307 -14.66 -6.89 -9.76
N LEU A 308 -15.40 -5.86 -9.36
CA LEU A 308 -15.18 -5.15 -8.12
C LEU A 308 -16.50 -4.78 -7.43
N ARG A 309 -16.41 -4.51 -6.12
CA ARG A 309 -17.45 -3.88 -5.32
C ARG A 309 -17.01 -2.48 -4.96
N ALA A 310 -17.95 -1.53 -5.04
CA ALA A 310 -17.66 -0.15 -4.73
C ALA A 310 -18.78 0.49 -3.91
N ILE A 311 -18.39 1.47 -3.09
CA ILE A 311 -19.28 2.40 -2.41
C ILE A 311 -19.02 3.77 -3.00
N GLY A 312 -20.03 4.45 -3.48
CA GLY A 312 -19.92 5.81 -4.00
C GLY A 312 -20.56 6.84 -3.08
N VAL A 313 -20.12 8.08 -3.22
CA VAL A 313 -20.73 9.27 -2.58
C VAL A 313 -20.95 10.31 -3.65
N ALA A 314 -22.18 10.80 -3.77
CA ALA A 314 -22.56 11.80 -4.75
C ALA A 314 -23.49 12.87 -4.15
N THR A 315 -23.49 14.06 -4.76
CA THR A 315 -24.55 15.04 -4.57
C THR A 315 -25.80 14.65 -5.40
N PRO A 316 -26.99 15.16 -5.07
CA PRO A 316 -28.17 14.93 -5.91
C PRO A 316 -27.98 15.38 -7.36
N ASP A 317 -27.25 16.48 -7.58
CA ASP A 317 -26.95 16.99 -8.92
C ASP A 317 -25.96 16.10 -9.66
N ALA A 318 -24.89 15.63 -8.99
CA ALA A 318 -23.96 14.68 -9.55
C ALA A 318 -24.62 13.36 -9.94
N MET A 319 -25.52 12.86 -9.11
CA MET A 319 -26.30 11.66 -9.42
C MET A 319 -27.18 11.86 -10.66
N ARG A 320 -27.87 13.01 -10.79
CA ARG A 320 -28.68 13.34 -11.99
C ARG A 320 -27.80 13.38 -13.23
N LYS A 321 -26.68 14.11 -13.18
CA LYS A 321 -25.71 14.17 -14.29
C LYS A 321 -25.20 12.77 -14.66
N ALA A 322 -24.89 11.93 -13.67
CA ALA A 322 -24.46 10.57 -13.91
C ALA A 322 -25.54 9.69 -14.57
N MET A 323 -26.81 9.89 -14.24
CA MET A 323 -27.93 9.20 -14.89
C MET A 323 -28.03 9.57 -16.37
N ASP A 324 -27.83 10.84 -16.71
CA ASP A 324 -27.92 11.33 -18.09
C ASP A 324 -26.70 10.88 -18.93
N GLU A 325 -25.50 10.91 -18.36
CA GLU A 325 -24.26 10.64 -19.07
C GLU A 325 -23.83 9.18 -19.09
N SER A 326 -24.19 8.40 -18.07
CA SER A 326 -23.74 7.02 -17.85
C SER A 326 -24.81 6.13 -17.24
N ALA A 327 -25.99 6.05 -17.86
CA ALA A 327 -27.10 5.20 -17.39
C ALA A 327 -26.69 3.74 -17.14
N ILE A 328 -25.71 3.21 -17.91
CA ILE A 328 -25.21 1.84 -17.76
C ILE A 328 -24.42 1.69 -16.44
N LEU A 329 -23.61 2.68 -16.06
CA LEU A 329 -22.89 2.71 -14.80
C LEU A 329 -23.87 2.81 -13.62
N MET A 330 -24.86 3.71 -13.74
CA MET A 330 -25.85 3.96 -12.68
C MET A 330 -26.68 2.72 -12.34
N ARG A 331 -26.94 1.83 -13.30
CA ARG A 331 -27.60 0.52 -13.04
C ARG A 331 -26.83 -0.41 -12.14
N ARG A 332 -25.56 -0.16 -11.87
CA ARG A 332 -24.73 -0.94 -10.96
C ARG A 332 -24.74 -0.42 -9.53
N PHE A 333 -25.28 0.79 -9.33
CA PHE A 333 -25.38 1.40 -8.02
C PHE A 333 -26.83 1.43 -7.52
N VAL A 334 -26.97 1.33 -6.19
CA VAL A 334 -28.24 1.51 -5.48
C VAL A 334 -28.14 2.80 -4.68
N ALA A 335 -28.93 3.79 -5.04
CA ALA A 335 -28.96 5.05 -4.33
C ALA A 335 -29.52 4.89 -2.92
N ILE A 336 -28.81 5.43 -1.95
CA ILE A 336 -29.20 5.50 -0.54
C ILE A 336 -29.24 6.99 -0.17
N PRO A 337 -30.42 7.57 0.02
CA PRO A 337 -30.49 8.97 0.44
C PRO A 337 -29.91 9.11 1.85
N VAL A 338 -29.12 10.16 2.03
CA VAL A 338 -28.61 10.62 3.32
C VAL A 338 -29.22 12.00 3.55
N GLU A 339 -30.09 12.07 4.55
CA GLU A 339 -30.80 13.30 4.87
C GLU A 339 -30.04 14.10 5.94
N ALA A 340 -30.32 15.39 6.02
CA ALA A 340 -29.81 16.22 7.09
C ALA A 340 -30.34 15.69 8.45
N PRO A 341 -29.50 15.64 9.50
CA PRO A 341 -29.95 15.20 10.82
C PRO A 341 -31.02 16.14 11.36
N THR A 342 -31.96 15.59 12.10
CA THR A 342 -32.89 16.39 12.95
C THR A 342 -32.10 17.14 14.01
N LEU A 343 -32.71 18.12 14.65
CA LEU A 343 -32.04 18.87 15.72
C LEU A 343 -31.55 17.95 16.86
N ASP A 344 -32.36 16.99 17.26
CA ASP A 344 -32.01 16.04 18.31
C ASP A 344 -30.84 15.12 17.90
N GLU A 345 -30.85 14.66 16.67
CA GLU A 345 -29.72 13.88 16.08
C GLU A 345 -28.44 14.73 15.99
N ALA A 346 -28.56 16.00 15.58
CA ALA A 346 -27.41 16.90 15.51
C ALA A 346 -26.77 17.13 16.88
N VAL A 347 -27.60 17.35 17.92
CA VAL A 347 -27.13 17.44 19.33
C VAL A 347 -26.47 16.14 19.76
N ALA A 348 -27.04 14.98 19.40
CA ALA A 348 -26.45 13.69 19.74
C ALA A 348 -25.09 13.48 19.05
N VAL A 349 -24.94 13.91 17.77
CA VAL A 349 -23.65 13.90 17.04
C VAL A 349 -22.64 14.79 17.76
N LEU A 350 -23.00 16.02 18.12
CA LEU A 350 -22.12 16.94 18.85
C LEU A 350 -21.66 16.36 20.18
N ARG A 351 -22.56 15.73 20.94
CA ARG A 351 -22.24 15.04 22.21
C ARG A 351 -21.25 13.86 21.98
N GLY A 352 -21.34 13.19 20.83
CA GLY A 352 -20.43 12.10 20.48
C GLY A 352 -18.99 12.55 20.21
N VAL A 353 -18.79 13.78 19.76
CA VAL A 353 -17.47 14.30 19.38
C VAL A 353 -16.89 15.30 20.37
N VAL A 354 -17.72 15.87 21.27
CA VAL A 354 -17.32 16.95 22.20
C VAL A 354 -16.09 16.61 23.03
N GLY A 355 -15.96 15.37 23.51
CA GLY A 355 -14.84 14.98 24.36
C GLY A 355 -13.48 15.07 23.66
N ARG A 356 -13.42 14.84 22.36
CA ARG A 356 -12.19 15.04 21.56
C ARG A 356 -11.88 16.53 21.41
N PHE A 357 -12.88 17.34 21.09
CA PHE A 357 -12.68 18.79 21.00
C PHE A 357 -12.21 19.40 22.32
N GLU A 358 -12.75 18.95 23.46
CA GLU A 358 -12.31 19.37 24.77
C GLU A 358 -10.83 19.02 25.04
N ILE A 359 -10.41 17.81 24.66
CA ILE A 359 -9.02 17.37 24.81
C ILE A 359 -8.09 18.17 23.88
N ASP A 360 -8.45 18.30 22.61
CA ASP A 360 -7.60 18.94 21.59
C ASP A 360 -7.41 20.43 21.84
N HIS A 361 -8.43 21.11 22.41
CA HIS A 361 -8.42 22.55 22.64
C HIS A 361 -8.20 22.94 24.12
N GLY A 362 -8.15 21.98 25.04
CA GLY A 362 -7.93 22.25 26.46
C GLY A 362 -9.06 23.06 27.12
N VAL A 363 -10.28 22.97 26.59
CA VAL A 363 -11.47 23.70 27.07
C VAL A 363 -12.58 22.72 27.47
N ARG A 364 -13.56 23.19 28.26
CA ARG A 364 -14.81 22.44 28.51
C ARG A 364 -15.94 23.07 27.73
N ILE A 365 -16.73 22.25 27.07
CA ILE A 365 -17.92 22.65 26.33
C ILE A 365 -19.15 22.21 27.13
N SER A 366 -19.96 23.17 27.57
CA SER A 366 -21.13 22.84 28.34
C SER A 366 -22.28 22.29 27.48
N ASP A 367 -23.10 21.39 28.04
CA ASP A 367 -24.22 20.80 27.28
C ASP A 367 -25.21 21.85 26.74
N PRO A 368 -25.52 22.96 27.44
CA PRO A 368 -26.32 24.04 26.86
C PRO A 368 -25.69 24.67 25.58
N ALA A 369 -24.39 24.71 25.49
CA ALA A 369 -23.70 25.22 24.28
C ALA A 369 -23.80 24.28 23.07
N LEU A 370 -24.08 23.00 23.29
CA LEU A 370 -24.32 22.02 22.23
C LEU A 370 -25.75 22.11 21.66
N VAL A 371 -26.67 22.65 22.45
CA VAL A 371 -28.09 22.76 22.09
C VAL A 371 -28.45 24.14 21.50
N ALA A 372 -27.62 25.16 21.79
CA ALA A 372 -27.80 26.52 21.28
C ALA A 372 -27.42 26.65 19.82
#